data_a3662fbfad8dd7fd4474f8de2ff404b6
#
_entry.id   a3662fbfad8dd7fd4474f8de2ff404b6
#
_cell.length_a   1.000
_cell.length_b   1.000
_cell.length_c   1.000
_cell.angle_alpha   90.00
_cell.angle_beta   90.00
_cell.angle_gamma   90.00
#
_symmetry.space_group_name_H-M   'P 1'
#
loop_
_entity.id
_entity.type
_entity.pdbx_description
1 polymer ?
#
loop_
_entity_poly.entity_id
_entity_poly.type
_entity_poly.pdbx_seq_one_letter_code
_entity_poly.pdbx_strand_id
1 'polypeptide(L)'
;MVTRPIVLIGVAAALFSTCGPRSHRGLSPREGYIAVQGGRVWYRIVGSGTRTPLLVLHGGPGVPSTYLKPLAALADRRPVVFYDQLGSGHSEHPVDSALWTMQRFLAELAEVRRVLGLTEVHLYGHSWGSMLATDYMLSHPAGVKSLILAGPALDVHHYRQDDDSLVATLPGSVRGVLARHERDGSCATPDYQAAMAVYFERFVAPRQPWSADLDSAVRGIDLTSRRALWGPCRTASGPLASYNRSARLGEITVPTLFLVGASDPATPATTRFYQSRIPGAELVVFDSTGHLPMQDAPQRYVMAIGSFLDRVDSVAAR
;
A
#
# COMPACT_ATOMS: atom_id res chain seq x y z
N MET A 1 -28.32 -68.84 45.38
CA MET A 1 -28.58 -68.12 44.15
C MET A 1 -27.81 -66.82 44.23
N VAL A 2 -26.69 -66.70 43.52
CA VAL A 2 -25.82 -65.55 43.55
C VAL A 2 -25.88 -64.96 42.14
N THR A 3 -26.55 -63.78 42.03
CA THR A 3 -26.67 -63.05 40.79
C THR A 3 -25.43 -62.11 40.63
N ARG A 4 -24.65 -62.32 39.56
CA ARG A 4 -23.53 -61.47 39.16
C ARG A 4 -24.05 -60.27 38.31
N PRO A 5 -23.60 -59.04 38.52
CA PRO A 5 -23.94 -57.95 37.63
C PRO A 5 -23.04 -57.94 36.37
N ILE A 6 -23.67 -57.72 35.22
CA ILE A 6 -23.02 -57.53 33.93
C ILE A 6 -22.55 -56.06 33.87
N VAL A 7 -21.25 -55.82 33.73
CA VAL A 7 -20.68 -54.50 33.50
C VAL A 7 -20.63 -54.29 31.99
N LEU A 8 -21.42 -53.38 31.46
CA LEU A 8 -21.34 -52.87 30.10
C LEU A 8 -20.23 -51.81 30.01
N ILE A 9 -19.14 -52.16 29.34
CA ILE A 9 -18.07 -51.19 29.00
C ILE A 9 -18.51 -50.45 27.71
N GLY A 10 -18.93 -49.24 27.87
CA GLY A 10 -19.21 -48.33 26.74
C GLY A 10 -17.89 -47.82 26.14
N VAL A 11 -17.61 -48.19 24.88
CA VAL A 11 -16.50 -47.63 24.11
C VAL A 11 -16.94 -46.28 23.55
N ALA A 12 -16.43 -45.18 24.12
CA ALA A 12 -16.58 -43.86 23.58
C ALA A 12 -15.65 -43.70 22.37
N ALA A 13 -16.21 -43.70 21.17
CA ALA A 13 -15.46 -43.33 19.95
C ALA A 13 -15.21 -41.85 19.94
N ALA A 14 -13.96 -41.42 20.20
CA ALA A 14 -13.53 -40.05 20.01
C ALA A 14 -13.45 -39.74 18.53
N LEU A 15 -14.41 -38.95 18.06
CA LEU A 15 -14.37 -38.34 16.71
C LEU A 15 -13.25 -37.29 16.66
N PHE A 16 -12.09 -37.66 16.19
CA PHE A 16 -11.04 -36.73 15.81
C PHE A 16 -11.53 -36.02 14.52
N SER A 17 -12.11 -34.82 14.67
CA SER A 17 -12.29 -33.91 13.54
C SER A 17 -10.90 -33.52 13.04
N THR A 18 -10.46 -34.13 11.96
CA THR A 18 -9.30 -33.67 11.20
C THR A 18 -9.66 -32.34 10.60
N CYS A 19 -9.11 -31.25 11.18
CA CYS A 19 -9.16 -29.92 10.58
C CYS A 19 -8.26 -29.94 9.33
N GLY A 20 -8.83 -30.35 8.20
CA GLY A 20 -8.17 -30.24 6.90
C GLY A 20 -7.90 -28.76 6.58
N PRO A 21 -6.92 -28.45 5.72
CA PRO A 21 -6.64 -27.09 5.33
C PRO A 21 -7.93 -26.45 4.82
N ARG A 22 -8.34 -25.33 5.44
CA ARG A 22 -9.49 -24.56 4.99
C ARG A 22 -9.19 -24.08 3.58
N SER A 23 -9.78 -24.75 2.59
CA SER A 23 -9.77 -24.27 1.22
C SER A 23 -10.33 -22.84 1.21
N HIS A 24 -9.58 -21.89 0.63
CA HIS A 24 -10.08 -20.54 0.41
C HIS A 24 -11.42 -20.63 -0.31
N ARG A 25 -12.51 -20.20 0.31
CA ARG A 25 -13.72 -19.91 -0.44
C ARG A 25 -13.37 -18.84 -1.44
N GLY A 26 -13.49 -19.14 -2.74
CA GLY A 26 -13.14 -18.21 -3.79
C GLY A 26 -13.78 -16.84 -3.55
N LEU A 27 -12.98 -15.79 -3.71
CA LEU A 27 -13.51 -14.43 -3.66
C LEU A 27 -14.39 -14.17 -4.89
N SER A 28 -15.43 -13.38 -4.71
CA SER A 28 -16.32 -12.91 -5.79
C SER A 28 -16.37 -11.38 -5.78
N PRO A 29 -16.65 -10.75 -6.94
CA PRO A 29 -16.79 -9.30 -7.03
C PRO A 29 -17.86 -8.80 -6.06
N ARG A 30 -17.48 -7.82 -5.25
CA ARG A 30 -18.38 -7.12 -4.32
C ARG A 30 -17.73 -5.87 -3.80
N GLU A 31 -18.52 -4.99 -3.25
CA GLU A 31 -18.06 -3.83 -2.48
C GLU A 31 -18.89 -3.70 -1.19
N GLY A 32 -18.41 -2.91 -0.25
CA GLY A 32 -19.06 -2.69 1.02
C GLY A 32 -18.17 -1.96 2.02
N TYR A 33 -18.55 -2.03 3.27
CA TYR A 33 -17.86 -1.37 4.36
C TYR A 33 -17.45 -2.34 5.46
N ILE A 34 -16.32 -2.09 6.07
CA ILE A 34 -15.79 -2.84 7.22
C ILE A 34 -15.67 -1.87 8.38
N ALA A 35 -16.20 -2.24 9.55
CA ALA A 35 -16.03 -1.49 10.77
C ALA A 35 -14.58 -1.63 11.27
N VAL A 36 -13.96 -0.51 11.57
CA VAL A 36 -12.60 -0.42 12.11
C VAL A 36 -12.58 0.58 13.27
N GLN A 37 -11.47 0.68 13.98
CA GLN A 37 -11.33 1.72 15.00
C GLN A 37 -11.45 3.11 14.37
N GLY A 38 -12.44 3.87 14.81
CA GLY A 38 -12.70 5.24 14.39
C GLY A 38 -13.71 5.40 13.26
N GLY A 39 -14.29 4.30 12.71
CA GLY A 39 -15.29 4.41 11.65
C GLY A 39 -15.42 3.16 10.79
N ARG A 40 -15.77 3.36 9.52
CA ARG A 40 -15.88 2.29 8.54
C ARG A 40 -15.00 2.59 7.33
N VAL A 41 -14.30 1.57 6.82
CA VAL A 41 -13.52 1.63 5.58
C VAL A 41 -14.28 0.96 4.45
N TRP A 42 -14.29 1.61 3.29
CA TRP A 42 -14.86 1.05 2.07
C TRP A 42 -13.87 0.09 1.41
N TYR A 43 -14.39 -0.99 0.84
CA TYR A 43 -13.61 -1.91 0.02
C TYR A 43 -14.34 -2.31 -1.26
N ARG A 44 -13.57 -2.72 -2.26
CA ARG A 44 -14.05 -3.30 -3.51
C ARG A 44 -13.17 -4.47 -3.93
N ILE A 45 -13.83 -5.61 -4.23
CA ILE A 45 -13.17 -6.78 -4.84
C ILE A 45 -13.52 -6.79 -6.32
N VAL A 46 -12.51 -6.88 -7.17
CA VAL A 46 -12.63 -7.00 -8.63
C VAL A 46 -12.08 -8.37 -9.04
N GLY A 47 -12.77 -9.04 -9.97
CA GLY A 47 -12.44 -10.41 -10.35
C GLY A 47 -12.93 -11.46 -9.36
N SER A 48 -12.68 -12.70 -9.68
CA SER A 48 -13.12 -13.87 -8.90
C SER A 48 -12.09 -14.98 -8.94
N GLY A 49 -12.26 -15.98 -8.08
CA GLY A 49 -11.44 -17.19 -8.11
C GLY A 49 -10.78 -17.52 -6.76
N THR A 50 -9.95 -18.56 -6.81
CA THR A 50 -9.29 -19.15 -5.64
C THR A 50 -7.79 -18.85 -5.60
N ARG A 51 -7.23 -18.19 -6.63
CA ARG A 51 -5.82 -17.75 -6.60
C ARG A 51 -5.62 -16.72 -5.49
N THR A 52 -4.43 -16.69 -4.93
CA THR A 52 -4.05 -15.70 -3.90
C THR A 52 -4.36 -14.28 -4.38
N PRO A 53 -5.24 -13.53 -3.69
CA PRO A 53 -5.64 -12.20 -4.09
C PRO A 53 -4.52 -11.17 -3.92
N LEU A 54 -4.58 -10.09 -4.71
CA LEU A 54 -3.76 -8.90 -4.52
C LEU A 54 -4.50 -7.92 -3.61
N LEU A 55 -3.97 -7.63 -2.43
CA LEU A 55 -4.47 -6.59 -1.53
C LEU A 55 -3.69 -5.30 -1.75
N VAL A 56 -4.40 -4.21 -2.05
CA VAL A 56 -3.84 -2.95 -2.53
C VAL A 56 -3.95 -1.86 -1.46
N LEU A 57 -2.79 -1.32 -1.02
CA LEU A 57 -2.69 -0.19 -0.10
C LEU A 57 -2.32 1.07 -0.88
N HIS A 58 -3.21 2.07 -0.86
CA HIS A 58 -2.99 3.34 -1.54
C HIS A 58 -2.04 4.27 -0.78
N GLY A 59 -1.57 5.30 -1.48
CA GLY A 59 -0.67 6.34 -0.96
C GLY A 59 -1.39 7.48 -0.23
N GLY A 60 -0.67 8.54 -0.02
CA GLY A 60 -1.11 9.74 0.69
C GLY A 60 -0.30 9.98 1.97
N PRO A 61 -0.84 9.72 3.19
CA PRO A 61 -2.21 9.26 3.51
C PRO A 61 -3.30 10.19 2.97
N GLY A 62 -4.55 9.68 2.87
CA GLY A 62 -5.70 10.49 2.49
C GLY A 62 -5.99 10.59 0.99
N VAL A 63 -5.23 9.91 0.12
CA VAL A 63 -5.51 9.84 -1.32
C VAL A 63 -6.41 8.64 -1.62
N PRO A 64 -7.59 8.82 -2.24
CA PRO A 64 -8.45 7.69 -2.61
C PRO A 64 -7.74 6.65 -3.49
N SER A 65 -8.11 5.37 -3.37
CA SER A 65 -7.51 4.27 -4.14
C SER A 65 -7.78 4.32 -5.66
N THR A 66 -8.62 5.24 -6.13
CA THR A 66 -9.07 5.32 -7.54
C THR A 66 -7.92 5.43 -8.54
N TYR A 67 -6.81 6.13 -8.21
CA TYR A 67 -5.65 6.21 -9.10
C TYR A 67 -4.92 4.86 -9.29
N LEU A 68 -5.17 3.87 -8.44
CA LEU A 68 -4.64 2.51 -8.54
C LEU A 68 -5.53 1.57 -9.37
N LYS A 69 -6.64 2.06 -9.90
CA LYS A 69 -7.57 1.29 -10.73
C LYS A 69 -6.94 0.54 -11.92
N PRO A 70 -5.83 1.00 -12.55
CA PRO A 70 -5.14 0.18 -13.55
C PRO A 70 -4.79 -1.23 -13.08
N LEU A 71 -4.55 -1.46 -11.76
CA LEU A 71 -4.32 -2.78 -11.18
C LEU A 71 -5.52 -3.73 -11.32
N ALA A 72 -6.72 -3.22 -11.56
CA ALA A 72 -7.90 -4.04 -11.82
C ALA A 72 -7.76 -4.93 -13.07
N ALA A 73 -6.85 -4.61 -14.00
CA ALA A 73 -6.53 -5.47 -15.13
C ALA A 73 -5.91 -6.82 -14.72
N LEU A 74 -5.43 -6.97 -13.48
CA LEU A 74 -5.00 -8.27 -12.94
C LEU A 74 -6.18 -9.17 -12.54
N ALA A 75 -7.40 -8.63 -12.53
CA ALA A 75 -8.60 -9.35 -12.10
C ALA A 75 -9.01 -10.51 -13.00
N ASP A 76 -8.51 -10.56 -14.23
CA ASP A 76 -8.66 -11.70 -15.14
C ASP A 76 -7.89 -12.95 -14.65
N ARG A 77 -6.92 -12.76 -13.74
CA ARG A 77 -6.04 -13.84 -13.26
C ARG A 77 -6.24 -14.16 -11.79
N ARG A 78 -6.57 -13.17 -10.97
CA ARG A 78 -6.75 -13.28 -9.51
C ARG A 78 -7.64 -12.18 -8.98
N PRO A 79 -8.33 -12.35 -7.85
CA PRO A 79 -9.05 -11.25 -7.22
C PRO A 79 -8.10 -10.12 -6.85
N VAL A 80 -8.53 -8.87 -7.09
CA VAL A 80 -7.84 -7.65 -6.66
C VAL A 80 -8.73 -6.95 -5.64
N VAL A 81 -8.21 -6.69 -4.46
CA VAL A 81 -8.91 -6.08 -3.35
C VAL A 81 -8.39 -4.66 -3.16
N PHE A 82 -9.19 -3.69 -3.49
CA PHE A 82 -8.97 -2.28 -3.16
C PHE A 82 -9.70 -1.96 -1.86
N TYR A 83 -9.13 -1.10 -1.04
CA TYR A 83 -9.87 -0.44 0.01
C TYR A 83 -9.36 0.98 0.20
N ASP A 84 -10.25 1.90 0.54
CA ASP A 84 -9.90 3.23 0.95
C ASP A 84 -9.62 3.20 2.46
N GLN A 85 -8.41 3.56 2.87
CA GLN A 85 -8.05 3.64 4.28
C GLN A 85 -8.91 4.70 4.99
N LEU A 86 -9.12 4.60 6.28
CA LEU A 86 -9.91 5.57 7.04
C LEU A 86 -9.40 7.01 6.77
N GLY A 87 -10.32 7.95 6.55
CA GLY A 87 -9.98 9.30 6.12
C GLY A 87 -9.62 9.42 4.64
N SER A 88 -10.05 8.48 3.80
CA SER A 88 -9.77 8.53 2.34
C SER A 88 -11.00 8.10 1.56
N GLY A 89 -11.24 8.74 0.41
CA GLY A 89 -12.20 8.32 -0.60
C GLY A 89 -13.60 8.06 -0.08
N HIS A 90 -14.08 6.81 -0.23
CA HIS A 90 -15.42 6.39 0.19
C HIS A 90 -15.51 5.96 1.67
N SER A 91 -14.36 5.88 2.37
CA SER A 91 -14.32 5.56 3.80
C SER A 91 -14.80 6.73 4.64
N GLU A 92 -15.12 6.50 5.90
CA GLU A 92 -15.49 7.57 6.82
C GLU A 92 -14.28 8.48 7.11
N HIS A 93 -14.57 9.77 7.34
CA HIS A 93 -13.59 10.84 7.53
C HIS A 93 -13.68 11.42 8.94
N PRO A 94 -13.17 10.72 9.96
CA PRO A 94 -13.22 11.22 11.33
C PRO A 94 -12.29 12.42 11.53
N VAL A 95 -12.66 13.30 12.43
CA VAL A 95 -11.87 14.49 12.79
C VAL A 95 -10.95 14.27 14.00
N ASP A 96 -11.08 13.14 14.69
CA ASP A 96 -10.27 12.82 15.87
C ASP A 96 -8.81 12.59 15.51
N SER A 97 -7.95 13.49 15.96
CA SER A 97 -6.51 13.43 15.67
C SER A 97 -5.79 12.23 16.30
N ALA A 98 -6.34 11.64 17.36
CA ALA A 98 -5.77 10.45 18.01
C ALA A 98 -5.81 9.20 17.12
N LEU A 99 -6.63 9.20 16.07
CA LEU A 99 -6.74 8.10 15.11
C LEU A 99 -5.58 8.04 14.11
N TRP A 100 -4.81 9.11 13.94
CA TRP A 100 -3.79 9.19 12.91
C TRP A 100 -2.44 8.68 13.42
N THR A 101 -2.34 7.36 13.59
CA THR A 101 -1.11 6.66 14.00
C THR A 101 -0.83 5.46 13.10
N MET A 102 0.44 5.14 12.87
CA MET A 102 0.84 3.93 12.14
C MET A 102 0.18 2.68 12.74
N GLN A 103 0.13 2.60 14.07
CA GLN A 103 -0.43 1.45 14.78
C GLN A 103 -1.92 1.23 14.48
N ARG A 104 -2.70 2.30 14.41
CA ARG A 104 -4.12 2.19 14.04
C ARG A 104 -4.29 1.72 12.60
N PHE A 105 -3.48 2.22 11.64
CA PHE A 105 -3.54 1.75 10.25
C PHE A 105 -3.10 0.28 10.10
N LEU A 106 -2.15 -0.18 10.91
CA LEU A 106 -1.77 -1.59 10.95
C LEU A 106 -2.92 -2.47 11.47
N ALA A 107 -3.61 -2.03 12.52
CA ALA A 107 -4.79 -2.71 13.05
C ALA A 107 -5.95 -2.73 12.02
N GLU A 108 -6.16 -1.63 11.29
CA GLU A 108 -7.12 -1.55 10.19
C GLU A 108 -6.82 -2.56 9.09
N LEU A 109 -5.58 -2.64 8.64
CA LEU A 109 -5.15 -3.61 7.61
C LEU A 109 -5.38 -5.06 8.08
N ALA A 110 -5.06 -5.36 9.33
CA ALA A 110 -5.31 -6.68 9.92
C ALA A 110 -6.81 -6.99 9.97
N GLU A 111 -7.65 -6.02 10.32
CA GLU A 111 -9.10 -6.17 10.38
C GLU A 111 -9.71 -6.36 8.98
N VAL A 112 -9.27 -5.60 7.98
CA VAL A 112 -9.67 -5.77 6.57
C VAL A 112 -9.36 -7.20 6.11
N ARG A 113 -8.16 -7.72 6.36
CA ARG A 113 -7.80 -9.10 6.04
C ARG A 113 -8.70 -10.11 6.74
N ARG A 114 -8.95 -9.90 8.02
CA ARG A 114 -9.78 -10.80 8.85
C ARG A 114 -11.23 -10.86 8.36
N VAL A 115 -11.86 -9.71 8.16
CA VAL A 115 -13.28 -9.63 7.77
C VAL A 115 -13.52 -10.17 6.35
N LEU A 116 -12.59 -9.91 5.43
CA LEU A 116 -12.69 -10.41 4.07
C LEU A 116 -12.22 -11.87 3.92
N GLY A 117 -11.70 -12.49 4.99
CA GLY A 117 -11.20 -13.87 4.96
C GLY A 117 -9.92 -14.02 4.14
N LEU A 118 -9.11 -12.97 4.05
CA LEU A 118 -7.85 -12.93 3.29
C LEU A 118 -6.74 -13.61 4.09
N THR A 119 -6.83 -14.91 4.25
CA THR A 119 -5.82 -15.71 4.98
C THR A 119 -4.47 -15.68 4.26
N GLU A 120 -4.48 -15.73 2.94
CA GLU A 120 -3.29 -15.54 2.09
C GLU A 120 -3.50 -14.35 1.16
N VAL A 121 -2.44 -13.55 0.97
CA VAL A 121 -2.45 -12.38 0.08
C VAL A 121 -1.09 -12.15 -0.56
N HIS A 122 -1.08 -11.55 -1.74
CA HIS A 122 0.02 -10.71 -2.20
C HIS A 122 -0.27 -9.29 -1.73
N LEU A 123 0.69 -8.65 -1.09
CA LEU A 123 0.50 -7.31 -0.54
C LEU A 123 1.17 -6.26 -1.43
N TYR A 124 0.40 -5.29 -1.89
CA TYR A 124 0.89 -4.17 -2.66
C TYR A 124 0.75 -2.88 -1.84
N GLY A 125 1.80 -2.07 -1.79
CA GLY A 125 1.77 -0.74 -1.20
C GLY A 125 2.42 0.31 -2.09
N HIS A 126 1.74 1.44 -2.30
CA HIS A 126 2.26 2.58 -3.04
C HIS A 126 2.51 3.77 -2.10
N SER A 127 3.70 4.40 -2.21
CA SER A 127 4.03 5.61 -1.44
C SER A 127 3.85 5.39 0.07
N TRP A 128 2.98 6.14 0.75
CA TRP A 128 2.54 5.87 2.12
C TRP A 128 2.10 4.41 2.33
N GLY A 129 1.38 3.83 1.37
CA GLY A 129 1.00 2.41 1.41
C GLY A 129 2.22 1.47 1.44
N SER A 130 3.37 1.87 0.91
CA SER A 130 4.62 1.11 1.02
C SER A 130 5.21 1.15 2.43
N MET A 131 5.09 2.28 3.13
CA MET A 131 5.48 2.38 4.54
C MET A 131 4.59 1.48 5.41
N LEU A 132 3.27 1.54 5.21
CA LEU A 132 2.29 0.70 5.91
C LEU A 132 2.53 -0.79 5.62
N ALA A 133 2.74 -1.18 4.37
CA ALA A 133 3.04 -2.55 3.98
C ALA A 133 4.34 -3.05 4.62
N THR A 134 5.37 -2.21 4.67
CA THR A 134 6.66 -2.55 5.29
C THR A 134 6.52 -2.76 6.80
N ASP A 135 5.88 -1.84 7.52
CA ASP A 135 5.65 -2.00 8.97
C ASP A 135 4.76 -3.22 9.27
N TYR A 136 3.79 -3.50 8.39
CA TYR A 136 2.99 -4.71 8.50
C TYR A 136 3.85 -5.97 8.33
N MET A 137 4.74 -6.03 7.34
CA MET A 137 5.65 -7.16 7.15
C MET A 137 6.63 -7.34 8.31
N LEU A 138 7.11 -6.24 8.89
CA LEU A 138 7.99 -6.25 10.07
C LEU A 138 7.28 -6.68 11.37
N SER A 139 5.95 -6.83 11.34
CA SER A 139 5.19 -7.52 12.41
C SER A 139 5.05 -9.03 12.20
N HIS A 140 5.71 -9.58 11.18
CA HIS A 140 5.72 -10.99 10.80
C HIS A 140 4.32 -11.61 10.64
N PRO A 141 3.42 -11.01 9.81
CA PRO A 141 2.08 -11.53 9.62
C PRO A 141 2.09 -12.86 8.86
N ALA A 142 1.27 -13.80 9.29
CA ALA A 142 1.07 -15.03 8.52
C ALA A 142 0.34 -14.77 7.19
N GLY A 143 0.65 -15.58 6.17
CA GLY A 143 -0.11 -15.64 4.92
C GLY A 143 0.16 -14.54 3.91
N VAL A 144 1.17 -13.69 4.10
CA VAL A 144 1.64 -12.81 3.02
C VAL A 144 2.60 -13.60 2.14
N LYS A 145 2.21 -13.83 0.88
CA LYS A 145 2.98 -14.65 -0.09
C LYS A 145 4.05 -13.85 -0.82
N SER A 146 3.82 -12.58 -1.03
CA SER A 146 4.79 -11.65 -1.61
C SER A 146 4.46 -10.21 -1.26
N LEU A 147 5.45 -9.35 -1.41
CA LEU A 147 5.37 -7.92 -1.17
C LEU A 147 5.71 -7.14 -2.44
N ILE A 148 4.92 -6.11 -2.75
CA ILE A 148 5.18 -5.19 -3.85
C ILE A 148 5.20 -3.77 -3.29
N LEU A 149 6.33 -3.08 -3.43
CA LEU A 149 6.56 -1.73 -2.92
C LEU A 149 6.78 -0.77 -4.09
N ALA A 150 5.84 0.13 -4.30
CA ALA A 150 5.85 1.08 -5.40
C ALA A 150 6.09 2.50 -4.89
N GLY A 151 7.04 3.23 -5.48
CA GLY A 151 7.44 4.57 -5.04
C GLY A 151 7.76 4.61 -3.54
N PRO A 152 8.67 3.74 -3.02
CA PRO A 152 8.79 3.49 -1.59
C PRO A 152 9.54 4.59 -0.85
N ALA A 153 8.99 5.08 0.28
CA ALA A 153 9.62 6.04 1.18
C ALA A 153 10.00 5.37 2.52
N LEU A 154 10.91 4.37 2.50
CA LEU A 154 11.22 3.54 3.67
C LEU A 154 12.23 4.17 4.64
N ASP A 155 12.81 5.30 4.26
CA ASP A 155 13.62 6.20 5.07
C ASP A 155 13.30 7.62 4.64
N VAL A 156 12.60 8.38 5.47
CA VAL A 156 12.14 9.72 5.14
C VAL A 156 13.30 10.72 5.04
N HIS A 157 14.42 10.45 5.70
CA HIS A 157 15.61 11.30 5.54
C HIS A 157 16.20 11.15 4.12
N HIS A 158 16.39 9.93 3.63
CA HIS A 158 16.83 9.67 2.24
C HIS A 158 15.81 10.21 1.23
N TYR A 159 14.51 9.94 1.45
CA TYR A 159 13.46 10.47 0.59
C TYR A 159 13.54 12.00 0.47
N ARG A 160 13.77 12.71 1.58
CA ARG A 160 13.93 14.16 1.58
C ARG A 160 15.14 14.62 0.78
N GLN A 161 16.29 13.96 0.93
CA GLN A 161 17.51 14.30 0.18
C GLN A 161 17.30 14.13 -1.34
N ASP A 162 16.66 13.04 -1.74
CA ASP A 162 16.31 12.77 -3.14
C ASP A 162 15.38 13.84 -3.69
N ASP A 163 14.31 14.12 -2.97
CA ASP A 163 13.29 15.09 -3.33
C ASP A 163 13.87 16.51 -3.42
N ASP A 164 14.72 16.93 -2.49
CA ASP A 164 15.42 18.21 -2.55
C ASP A 164 16.36 18.30 -3.77
N SER A 165 16.99 17.20 -4.16
CA SER A 165 17.81 17.11 -5.37
C SER A 165 16.97 17.30 -6.65
N LEU A 166 15.78 16.74 -6.71
CA LEU A 166 14.84 16.95 -7.81
C LEU A 166 14.31 18.39 -7.84
N VAL A 167 13.91 18.93 -6.69
CA VAL A 167 13.49 20.33 -6.57
C VAL A 167 14.56 21.28 -7.05
N ALA A 168 15.87 21.00 -6.80
CA ALA A 168 16.98 21.81 -7.30
C ALA A 168 17.00 21.95 -8.83
N THR A 169 16.37 21.06 -9.57
CA THR A 169 16.24 21.11 -11.04
C THR A 169 15.09 21.97 -11.55
N LEU A 170 14.19 22.43 -10.68
CA LEU A 170 13.06 23.28 -11.03
C LEU A 170 13.51 24.74 -11.31
N PRO A 171 12.70 25.55 -12.03
CA PRO A 171 12.95 26.97 -12.20
C PRO A 171 13.18 27.71 -10.87
N GLY A 172 14.09 28.67 -10.86
CA GLY A 172 14.43 29.42 -9.64
C GLY A 172 13.27 30.09 -8.93
N SER A 173 12.28 30.59 -9.69
CA SER A 173 11.03 31.17 -9.17
C SER A 173 10.21 30.14 -8.39
N VAL A 174 10.05 28.90 -8.93
CA VAL A 174 9.34 27.82 -8.28
C VAL A 174 10.06 27.39 -7.00
N ARG A 175 11.39 27.17 -7.08
CA ARG A 175 12.21 26.82 -5.91
C ARG A 175 12.09 27.85 -4.79
N GLY A 176 12.14 29.13 -5.13
CA GLY A 176 12.03 30.23 -4.17
C GLY A 176 10.70 30.25 -3.43
N VAL A 177 9.59 29.98 -4.13
CA VAL A 177 8.25 29.85 -3.54
C VAL A 177 8.20 28.66 -2.60
N LEU A 178 8.60 27.46 -3.04
CA LEU A 178 8.59 26.24 -2.22
C LEU A 178 9.41 26.46 -0.93
N ALA A 179 10.66 26.90 -1.06
CA ALA A 179 11.56 27.10 0.08
C ALA A 179 11.05 28.13 1.11
N ARG A 180 10.41 29.22 0.64
CA ARG A 180 9.82 30.23 1.53
C ARG A 180 8.68 29.64 2.35
N HIS A 181 7.71 29.05 1.70
CA HIS A 181 6.49 28.57 2.37
C HIS A 181 6.74 27.32 3.24
N GLU A 182 7.68 26.47 2.85
CA GLU A 182 8.07 25.31 3.66
C GLU A 182 8.78 25.72 4.96
N ARG A 183 9.60 26.79 4.93
CA ARG A 183 10.23 27.35 6.13
C ARG A 183 9.19 27.97 7.07
N ASP A 184 8.21 28.67 6.52
CA ASP A 184 7.22 29.42 7.31
C ASP A 184 5.99 28.56 7.65
N GLY A 185 5.87 27.33 7.12
CA GLY A 185 4.72 26.44 7.32
C GLY A 185 3.44 26.89 6.57
N SER A 186 3.54 27.89 5.68
CA SER A 186 2.40 28.52 4.99
C SER A 186 2.04 27.81 3.66
N CYS A 187 1.97 26.49 3.67
CA CYS A 187 1.85 25.64 2.47
C CYS A 187 0.42 25.54 1.88
N ALA A 188 -0.53 26.33 2.37
CA ALA A 188 -1.89 26.39 1.84
C ALA A 188 -2.14 27.59 0.92
N THR A 189 -1.12 28.43 0.66
CA THR A 189 -1.25 29.64 -0.15
C THR A 189 -1.37 29.33 -1.64
N PRO A 190 -2.06 30.19 -2.44
CA PRO A 190 -2.23 29.96 -3.87
C PRO A 190 -0.92 29.86 -4.66
N ASP A 191 0.10 30.64 -4.30
CA ASP A 191 1.40 30.61 -4.96
C ASP A 191 2.19 29.34 -4.63
N TYR A 192 2.09 28.82 -3.39
CA TYR A 192 2.64 27.51 -3.06
C TYR A 192 1.93 26.38 -3.84
N GLN A 193 0.60 26.43 -3.94
CA GLN A 193 -0.16 25.44 -4.72
C GLN A 193 0.21 25.49 -6.23
N ALA A 194 0.43 26.68 -6.79
CA ALA A 194 0.91 26.81 -8.17
C ALA A 194 2.33 26.23 -8.34
N ALA A 195 3.23 26.44 -7.39
CA ALA A 195 4.56 25.85 -7.41
C ALA A 195 4.52 24.31 -7.26
N MET A 196 3.61 23.82 -6.41
CA MET A 196 3.38 22.36 -6.26
C MET A 196 2.76 21.74 -7.52
N ALA A 197 1.96 22.46 -8.30
CA ALA A 197 1.46 21.96 -9.58
C ALA A 197 2.62 21.69 -10.55
N VAL A 198 3.60 22.60 -10.66
CA VAL A 198 4.80 22.40 -11.47
C VAL A 198 5.62 21.19 -10.98
N TYR A 199 5.76 21.06 -9.67
CA TYR A 199 6.44 19.90 -9.08
C TYR A 199 5.69 18.59 -9.42
N PHE A 200 4.37 18.59 -9.27
CA PHE A 200 3.52 17.42 -9.51
C PHE A 200 3.59 16.97 -10.98
N GLU A 201 3.48 17.90 -11.92
CA GLU A 201 3.62 17.61 -13.35
C GLU A 201 5.01 17.13 -13.75
N ARG A 202 6.05 17.53 -13.01
CA ARG A 202 7.42 17.15 -13.33
C ARG A 202 7.81 15.78 -12.76
N PHE A 203 7.38 15.47 -11.53
CA PHE A 203 7.90 14.35 -10.76
C PHE A 203 6.85 13.34 -10.30
N VAL A 204 5.58 13.75 -10.21
CA VAL A 204 4.53 12.86 -9.70
C VAL A 204 3.75 12.22 -10.84
N ALA A 205 3.17 12.99 -11.73
CA ALA A 205 2.36 12.53 -12.86
C ALA A 205 2.69 13.33 -14.12
N PRO A 206 3.85 13.08 -14.77
CA PRO A 206 4.31 13.85 -15.92
C PRO A 206 3.48 13.63 -17.18
N ARG A 207 2.79 12.50 -17.31
CA ARG A 207 1.98 12.22 -18.50
C ARG A 207 0.68 13.01 -18.48
N GLN A 208 0.42 13.74 -19.57
CA GLN A 208 -0.80 14.49 -19.79
C GLN A 208 -1.56 13.98 -21.03
N PRO A 209 -2.90 14.13 -21.10
CA PRO A 209 -3.78 14.50 -19.99
C PRO A 209 -3.86 13.39 -18.93
N TRP A 210 -4.15 13.78 -17.69
CA TRP A 210 -4.39 12.79 -16.64
C TRP A 210 -5.63 11.95 -16.94
N SER A 211 -5.64 10.71 -16.43
CA SER A 211 -6.83 9.87 -16.50
C SER A 211 -7.95 10.41 -15.60
N ALA A 212 -9.20 10.14 -15.93
CA ALA A 212 -10.34 10.51 -15.08
C ALA A 212 -10.23 9.93 -13.66
N ASP A 213 -9.59 8.76 -13.52
CA ASP A 213 -9.37 8.11 -12.22
C ASP A 213 -8.33 8.87 -11.38
N LEU A 214 -7.25 9.39 -12.00
CA LEU A 214 -6.26 10.23 -11.31
C LEU A 214 -6.88 11.59 -10.96
N ASP A 215 -7.58 12.23 -11.87
CA ASP A 215 -8.31 13.49 -11.60
C ASP A 215 -9.28 13.34 -10.42
N SER A 216 -10.00 12.23 -10.37
CA SER A 216 -10.92 11.92 -9.26
C SER A 216 -10.15 11.75 -7.94
N ALA A 217 -9.02 11.03 -7.96
CA ALA A 217 -8.20 10.85 -6.77
C ALA A 217 -7.66 12.18 -6.24
N VAL A 218 -7.14 13.04 -7.13
CA VAL A 218 -6.60 14.36 -6.74
C VAL A 218 -7.67 15.26 -6.15
N ARG A 219 -8.88 15.29 -6.75
CA ARG A 219 -10.01 16.06 -6.19
C ARG A 219 -10.53 15.51 -4.87
N GLY A 220 -10.38 14.21 -4.65
CA GLY A 220 -10.85 13.51 -3.45
C GLY A 220 -9.82 13.42 -2.30
N ILE A 221 -8.69 14.11 -2.39
CA ILE A 221 -7.67 14.09 -1.33
C ILE A 221 -8.23 14.68 -0.04
N ASP A 222 -8.21 13.89 1.03
CA ASP A 222 -8.40 14.39 2.40
C ASP A 222 -7.02 14.63 3.04
N LEU A 223 -6.79 15.87 3.42
CA LEU A 223 -5.52 16.28 4.00
C LEU A 223 -5.45 16.06 5.53
N THR A 224 -6.51 15.59 6.19
CA THR A 224 -6.58 15.46 7.65
C THR A 224 -5.52 14.48 8.15
N SER A 225 -5.57 13.24 7.69
CA SER A 225 -4.59 12.21 8.04
C SER A 225 -3.18 12.54 7.56
N ARG A 226 -3.06 13.14 6.36
CA ARG A 226 -1.76 13.56 5.82
C ARG A 226 -1.12 14.64 6.67
N ARG A 227 -1.86 15.68 7.06
CA ARG A 227 -1.34 16.75 7.92
C ARG A 227 -0.93 16.24 9.29
N ALA A 228 -1.69 15.31 9.85
CA ALA A 228 -1.40 14.72 11.16
C ALA A 228 -0.14 13.83 11.15
N LEU A 229 0.11 13.07 10.08
CA LEU A 229 1.21 12.12 10.00
C LEU A 229 2.46 12.69 9.31
N TRP A 230 2.29 13.38 8.19
CA TRP A 230 3.39 13.91 7.37
C TRP A 230 3.66 15.38 7.67
N GLY A 231 2.61 16.18 7.85
CA GLY A 231 2.68 17.62 7.99
C GLY A 231 2.00 18.36 6.83
N PRO A 232 1.93 19.72 6.91
CA PRO A 232 1.16 20.53 5.96
C PRO A 232 1.84 20.72 4.60
N CYS A 233 3.16 20.55 4.54
CA CYS A 233 3.96 20.86 3.36
C CYS A 233 4.43 19.63 2.59
N ARG A 234 5.20 19.82 1.51
CA ARG A 234 5.87 18.75 0.76
C ARG A 234 6.84 17.98 1.68
N THR A 235 7.64 18.70 2.41
CA THR A 235 8.61 18.13 3.35
C THR A 235 7.92 17.61 4.62
N ALA A 236 8.27 16.40 5.04
CA ALA A 236 7.74 15.79 6.26
C ALA A 236 8.17 16.58 7.51
N SER A 237 7.19 16.94 8.32
CA SER A 237 7.39 17.63 9.62
C SER A 237 6.54 17.02 10.76
N GLY A 238 5.67 16.07 10.44
CA GLY A 238 4.87 15.29 11.39
C GLY A 238 5.63 14.07 11.94
N PRO A 239 4.94 13.14 12.62
CA PRO A 239 5.52 11.93 13.21
C PRO A 239 6.30 11.07 12.22
N LEU A 240 5.96 11.08 10.93
CA LEU A 240 6.69 10.35 9.91
C LEU A 240 8.03 10.98 9.51
N ALA A 241 8.36 12.19 9.95
CA ALA A 241 9.65 12.82 9.64
C ALA A 241 10.87 12.01 10.12
N SER A 242 10.68 11.19 11.17
CA SER A 242 11.71 10.29 11.72
C SER A 242 11.54 8.83 11.28
N TYR A 243 10.64 8.54 10.33
CA TYR A 243 10.41 7.18 9.87
C TYR A 243 11.62 6.64 9.09
N ASN A 244 12.14 5.51 9.57
CA ASN A 244 13.22 4.78 8.93
C ASN A 244 13.09 3.28 9.24
N ARG A 245 13.04 2.45 8.20
CA ARG A 245 13.01 0.99 8.29
C ARG A 245 14.16 0.33 7.54
N SER A 246 15.08 1.12 6.98
CA SER A 246 16.16 0.61 6.11
C SER A 246 17.04 -0.45 6.79
N ALA A 247 17.30 -0.32 8.09
CA ALA A 247 18.10 -1.30 8.85
C ALA A 247 17.36 -2.64 9.10
N ARG A 248 16.02 -2.65 9.03
CA ARG A 248 15.18 -3.81 9.30
C ARG A 248 14.68 -4.53 8.05
N LEU A 249 14.96 -4.02 6.86
CA LEU A 249 14.47 -4.59 5.61
C LEU A 249 14.91 -6.03 5.39
N GLY A 250 16.08 -6.43 5.93
CA GLY A 250 16.55 -7.82 5.90
C GLY A 250 15.69 -8.85 6.68
N GLU A 251 14.75 -8.38 7.52
CA GLU A 251 13.79 -9.24 8.21
C GLU A 251 12.64 -9.69 7.28
N ILE A 252 12.47 -9.05 6.11
CA ILE A 252 11.46 -9.40 5.11
C ILE A 252 11.99 -10.56 4.27
N THR A 253 11.38 -11.73 4.40
CA THR A 253 11.83 -12.97 3.76
C THR A 253 10.95 -13.45 2.60
N VAL A 254 9.81 -12.77 2.36
CA VAL A 254 8.94 -13.11 1.24
C VAL A 254 9.48 -12.53 -0.08
N PRO A 255 9.20 -13.17 -1.24
CA PRO A 255 9.52 -12.58 -2.53
C PRO A 255 9.03 -11.13 -2.61
N THR A 256 9.93 -10.20 -2.96
CA THR A 256 9.65 -8.76 -2.93
C THR A 256 9.99 -8.12 -4.27
N LEU A 257 9.09 -7.27 -4.77
CA LEU A 257 9.25 -6.48 -5.98
C LEU A 257 9.18 -4.99 -5.64
N PHE A 258 10.20 -4.25 -6.05
CA PHE A 258 10.21 -2.80 -6.03
C PHE A 258 9.84 -2.23 -7.41
N LEU A 259 9.01 -1.18 -7.43
CA LEU A 259 8.56 -0.48 -8.63
C LEU A 259 8.78 1.01 -8.44
N VAL A 260 9.43 1.68 -9.39
CA VAL A 260 9.74 3.11 -9.30
C VAL A 260 9.79 3.77 -10.68
N GLY A 261 9.33 5.00 -10.78
CA GLY A 261 9.53 5.83 -11.98
C GLY A 261 10.94 6.43 -12.05
N ALA A 262 11.42 6.70 -13.26
CA ALA A 262 12.74 7.30 -13.45
C ALA A 262 12.88 8.70 -12.84
N SER A 263 11.77 9.45 -12.73
CA SER A 263 11.71 10.80 -12.14
C SER A 263 10.97 10.83 -10.80
N ASP A 264 10.75 9.67 -10.16
CA ASP A 264 10.06 9.56 -8.87
C ASP A 264 10.85 10.25 -7.75
N PRO A 265 10.21 11.01 -6.84
CA PRO A 265 10.84 11.50 -5.61
C PRO A 265 11.44 10.40 -4.72
N ALA A 266 10.90 9.18 -4.77
CA ALA A 266 11.52 7.99 -4.20
C ALA A 266 12.56 7.40 -5.17
N THR A 267 13.60 8.13 -5.51
CA THR A 267 14.47 7.90 -6.67
C THR A 267 14.84 6.43 -6.93
N PRO A 268 15.15 6.06 -8.20
CA PRO A 268 15.68 4.73 -8.52
C PRO A 268 16.95 4.36 -7.73
N ALA A 269 17.78 5.35 -7.36
CA ALA A 269 19.00 5.13 -6.58
C ALA A 269 18.67 4.66 -5.15
N THR A 270 17.80 5.39 -4.45
CA THR A 270 17.36 5.03 -3.10
C THR A 270 16.50 3.76 -3.10
N THR A 271 15.65 3.57 -4.13
CA THR A 271 14.90 2.32 -4.27
C THR A 271 15.82 1.12 -4.46
N ARG A 272 16.91 1.25 -5.23
CA ARG A 272 17.94 0.19 -5.38
C ARG A 272 18.65 -0.08 -4.06
N PHE A 273 18.90 0.93 -3.24
CA PHE A 273 19.43 0.75 -1.90
C PHE A 273 18.48 -0.09 -1.04
N TYR A 274 17.16 0.16 -1.04
CA TYR A 274 16.19 -0.68 -0.31
C TYR A 274 16.15 -2.10 -0.87
N GLN A 275 16.14 -2.25 -2.19
CA GLN A 275 16.17 -3.55 -2.85
C GLN A 275 17.38 -4.39 -2.39
N SER A 276 18.56 -3.80 -2.29
CA SER A 276 19.76 -4.50 -1.87
C SER A 276 19.72 -4.99 -0.41
N ARG A 277 18.77 -4.50 0.40
CA ARG A 277 18.58 -4.88 1.81
C ARG A 277 17.61 -6.03 2.00
N ILE A 278 16.83 -6.38 0.99
CA ILE A 278 15.90 -7.53 1.03
C ILE A 278 16.47 -8.64 0.13
N PRO A 279 16.86 -9.80 0.70
CA PRO A 279 17.45 -10.89 -0.09
C PRO A 279 16.51 -11.35 -1.22
N GLY A 280 17.02 -11.41 -2.45
CA GLY A 280 16.27 -11.87 -3.61
C GLY A 280 15.22 -10.89 -4.14
N ALA A 281 15.16 -9.66 -3.63
CA ALA A 281 14.20 -8.67 -4.13
C ALA A 281 14.52 -8.23 -5.56
N GLU A 282 13.47 -8.01 -6.34
CA GLU A 282 13.52 -7.53 -7.72
C GLU A 282 13.25 -6.01 -7.77
N LEU A 283 13.74 -5.33 -8.80
CA LEU A 283 13.47 -3.91 -9.06
C LEU A 283 13.13 -3.70 -10.53
N VAL A 284 12.05 -2.97 -10.77
CA VAL A 284 11.70 -2.45 -12.10
C VAL A 284 11.66 -0.91 -12.03
N VAL A 285 12.44 -0.30 -12.90
CA VAL A 285 12.43 1.16 -13.14
C VAL A 285 11.64 1.44 -14.41
N PHE A 286 10.69 2.36 -14.34
CA PHE A 286 9.87 2.78 -15.49
C PHE A 286 10.41 4.08 -16.06
N ASP A 287 11.01 3.98 -17.26
CA ASP A 287 11.49 5.15 -17.99
C ASP A 287 10.36 6.11 -18.33
N SER A 288 10.66 7.41 -18.27
CA SER A 288 9.74 8.50 -18.62
C SER A 288 8.48 8.55 -17.75
N THR A 289 8.54 8.07 -16.52
CA THR A 289 7.44 8.13 -15.56
C THR A 289 7.88 8.80 -14.26
N GLY A 290 6.91 9.38 -13.54
CA GLY A 290 7.08 9.94 -12.21
C GLY A 290 6.68 8.97 -11.10
N HIS A 291 6.16 9.51 -10.00
CA HIS A 291 5.72 8.77 -8.82
C HIS A 291 4.51 7.84 -9.09
N LEU A 292 3.79 8.06 -10.20
CA LEU A 292 2.60 7.30 -10.57
C LEU A 292 2.80 6.49 -11.88
N PRO A 293 3.77 5.55 -11.94
CA PRO A 293 4.02 4.77 -13.16
C PRO A 293 2.80 3.93 -13.57
N MET A 294 1.87 3.59 -12.64
CA MET A 294 0.60 2.94 -12.96
C MET A 294 -0.34 3.83 -13.77
N GLN A 295 -0.16 5.15 -13.74
CA GLN A 295 -0.90 6.13 -14.56
C GLN A 295 -0.13 6.48 -15.84
N ASP A 296 1.18 6.63 -15.74
CA ASP A 296 2.03 7.04 -16.86
C ASP A 296 2.26 5.89 -17.88
N ALA A 297 2.39 4.65 -17.41
CA ALA A 297 2.67 3.48 -18.24
C ALA A 297 1.86 2.24 -17.79
N PRO A 298 0.51 2.30 -17.77
CA PRO A 298 -0.35 1.31 -17.09
C PRO A 298 -0.16 -0.11 -17.59
N GLN A 299 -0.01 -0.32 -18.89
CA GLN A 299 0.15 -1.68 -19.45
C GLN A 299 1.47 -2.31 -18.99
N ARG A 300 2.60 -1.58 -19.11
CA ARG A 300 3.92 -2.05 -18.65
C ARG A 300 3.92 -2.32 -17.15
N TYR A 301 3.25 -1.46 -16.38
CA TYR A 301 3.16 -1.57 -14.94
C TYR A 301 2.41 -2.85 -14.52
N VAL A 302 1.23 -3.08 -15.08
CA VAL A 302 0.41 -4.27 -14.82
C VAL A 302 1.13 -5.54 -15.27
N MET A 303 1.81 -5.52 -16.42
CA MET A 303 2.59 -6.68 -16.90
C MET A 303 3.75 -7.03 -15.95
N ALA A 304 4.47 -6.05 -15.43
CA ALA A 304 5.56 -6.29 -14.48
C ALA A 304 5.05 -6.98 -13.20
N ILE A 305 3.95 -6.47 -12.64
CA ILE A 305 3.31 -7.07 -11.45
C ILE A 305 2.77 -8.46 -11.76
N GLY A 306 2.04 -8.63 -12.85
CA GLY A 306 1.46 -9.92 -13.24
C GLY A 306 2.53 -11.00 -13.42
N SER A 307 3.62 -10.69 -14.11
CA SER A 307 4.74 -11.62 -14.31
C SER A 307 5.42 -12.00 -12.99
N PHE A 308 5.62 -11.04 -12.08
CA PHE A 308 6.16 -11.32 -10.75
C PHE A 308 5.24 -12.26 -9.95
N LEU A 309 3.95 -11.95 -9.88
CA LEU A 309 2.98 -12.76 -9.15
C LEU A 309 2.84 -14.18 -9.71
N ASP A 310 2.89 -14.36 -11.03
CA ASP A 310 2.83 -15.67 -11.66
C ASP A 310 4.07 -16.52 -11.31
N ARG A 311 5.27 -15.90 -11.22
CA ARG A 311 6.48 -16.60 -10.76
C ARG A 311 6.36 -17.04 -9.31
N VAL A 312 5.88 -16.16 -8.42
CA VAL A 312 5.69 -16.49 -6.99
C VAL A 312 4.73 -17.66 -6.82
N ASP A 313 3.58 -17.63 -7.51
CA ASP A 313 2.59 -18.72 -7.43
C ASP A 313 3.15 -20.04 -7.97
N SER A 314 3.94 -20.00 -9.04
CA SER A 314 4.51 -21.22 -9.64
C SER A 314 5.55 -21.91 -8.75
N VAL A 315 6.28 -21.15 -7.94
CA VAL A 315 7.24 -21.69 -6.96
C VAL A 315 6.50 -22.30 -5.77
N ALA A 316 5.42 -21.69 -5.32
CA ALA A 316 4.62 -22.19 -4.19
C ALA A 316 3.82 -23.46 -4.51
N ALA A 317 3.61 -23.77 -5.80
CA ALA A 317 2.88 -24.96 -6.27
C ALA A 317 3.77 -26.20 -6.43
N ARG A 318 5.10 -26.08 -6.28
CA ARG A 318 6.08 -27.17 -6.33
C ARG A 318 6.41 -27.67 -4.93
#